data_069b7ebe63d6a18beff3d15b2993fcb1
#
_entry.id   069b7ebe63d6a18beff3d15b2993fcb1
#
_cell.length_a   1.000
_cell.length_b   1.000
_cell.length_c   1.000
_cell.angle_alpha   90.00
_cell.angle_beta   90.00
_cell.angle_gamma   90.00
#
_symmetry.space_group_name_H-M   'P 1'
#
loop_
_entity.id
_entity.type
_entity.pdbx_description
1 polymer ?
#
loop_
_entity_poly.entity_id
_entity_poly.type
_entity_poly.pdbx_seq_one_letter_code
_entity_poly.pdbx_strand_id
1 'polypeptide(L)'
;MFKVEGGNMMDIIQAAKQARAAAIQLAAIDGATKNQALQAISEALLENVERIKAANAIDLKNSEEQGLEAPLMKRLKFAEEKLQDVVDGIKSLIGLEEPVGKVQMQTELDEGLILTRIACPIGVIGVIFESRPDALVQISTLGLKSGNAVLLKGGSEAKETNRILFEIIREASVKAGIPEGWIVLLESREDVNQILGMDQYIDLLIPRGSNAFVSYIMKNTNIPVMGHADGICHVYVDKTADIELAVEVVTDSKTQSVAVCNALETLLVHKDIASAFLPKLKKSLEAKGVAIRGCERTQKLIEVQAATEEDWKTEYLDYILSIKIVDDLEEAINHINTYGSGHTDCIVTDNQESAEKFMMLVDSGNVFHNVSTRFSDGFRYGFGAEVGISTSKLHARGPVGLEGLLIYKYRLCGHGQVVNDYATRKKSFTHKRLI
;
A
#
# COMPACT_ATOMS: atom_id res chain seq x y z
N MET A 1 13.57 -27.64 -7.25
CA MET A 1 12.91 -27.07 -8.43
C MET A 1 11.45 -26.81 -8.03
N PHE A 2 11.13 -25.59 -7.55
CA PHE A 2 9.80 -25.29 -7.01
C PHE A 2 9.10 -24.26 -7.89
N LYS A 3 8.66 -24.78 -9.02
CA LYS A 3 7.72 -24.17 -9.94
C LYS A 3 6.40 -24.89 -9.75
N VAL A 4 5.37 -24.21 -9.27
CA VAL A 4 4.01 -24.76 -9.28
C VAL A 4 3.45 -24.52 -10.68
N GLU A 5 3.72 -25.44 -11.61
CA GLU A 5 3.12 -25.44 -12.95
C GLU A 5 1.78 -26.16 -12.88
N GLY A 6 0.69 -25.45 -13.24
CA GLY A 6 -0.65 -26.01 -13.40
C GLY A 6 -1.15 -26.75 -12.16
N GLY A 7 -1.38 -25.99 -11.10
CA GLY A 7 -1.40 -26.46 -9.73
C GLY A 7 -2.36 -27.57 -9.40
N ASN A 8 -1.79 -28.71 -9.09
CA ASN A 8 -2.46 -29.65 -8.20
C ASN A 8 -2.51 -29.01 -6.81
N MET A 9 -3.65 -29.01 -6.13
CA MET A 9 -3.86 -28.45 -4.79
C MET A 9 -2.80 -28.93 -3.78
N MET A 10 -2.26 -30.15 -3.93
CA MET A 10 -1.17 -30.71 -3.12
C MET A 10 0.13 -29.91 -3.30
N ASP A 11 0.42 -29.42 -4.48
CA ASP A 11 1.67 -28.70 -4.77
C ASP A 11 1.66 -27.30 -4.15
N ILE A 12 0.51 -26.62 -4.15
CA ILE A 12 0.35 -25.29 -3.55
C ILE A 12 0.40 -25.37 -2.02
N ILE A 13 -0.24 -26.36 -1.42
CA ILE A 13 -0.15 -26.61 0.02
C ILE A 13 1.30 -26.87 0.42
N GLN A 14 2.03 -27.65 -0.35
CA GLN A 14 3.44 -27.94 -0.06
C GLN A 14 4.29 -26.67 -0.19
N ALA A 15 4.06 -25.84 -1.20
CA ALA A 15 4.75 -24.56 -1.37
C ALA A 15 4.45 -23.59 -0.21
N ALA A 16 3.19 -23.51 0.23
CA ALA A 16 2.80 -22.68 1.38
C ALA A 16 3.43 -23.17 2.68
N LYS A 17 3.53 -24.49 2.91
CA LYS A 17 4.25 -25.07 4.05
C LYS A 17 5.74 -24.74 4.03
N GLN A 18 6.37 -24.79 2.88
CA GLN A 18 7.79 -24.43 2.72
C GLN A 18 8.00 -22.95 2.97
N ALA A 19 7.12 -22.08 2.43
CA ALA A 19 7.16 -20.65 2.71
C ALA A 19 7.02 -20.35 4.21
N ARG A 20 6.16 -21.08 4.92
CA ARG A 20 6.01 -20.98 6.38
C ARG A 20 7.30 -21.37 7.11
N ALA A 21 7.94 -22.46 6.72
CA ALA A 21 9.22 -22.88 7.29
C ALA A 21 10.34 -21.87 6.99
N ALA A 22 10.41 -21.38 5.76
CA ALA A 22 11.38 -20.36 5.35
C ALA A 22 11.17 -19.03 6.09
N ALA A 23 9.92 -18.58 6.30
CA ALA A 23 9.59 -17.35 7.05
C ALA A 23 10.14 -17.39 8.49
N ILE A 24 10.06 -18.54 9.16
CA ILE A 24 10.60 -18.71 10.52
C ILE A 24 12.12 -18.53 10.52
N GLN A 25 12.82 -19.09 9.54
CA GLN A 25 14.28 -18.95 9.40
C GLN A 25 14.66 -17.52 9.01
N LEU A 26 13.95 -16.94 8.04
CA LEU A 26 14.19 -15.59 7.54
C LEU A 26 14.04 -14.51 8.62
N ALA A 27 13.12 -14.71 9.57
CA ALA A 27 12.94 -13.82 10.72
C ALA A 27 14.16 -13.79 11.66
N ALA A 28 15.07 -14.74 11.57
CA ALA A 28 16.32 -14.81 12.33
C ALA A 28 17.56 -14.34 11.55
N ILE A 29 17.42 -14.08 10.25
CA ILE A 29 18.51 -13.59 9.39
C ILE A 29 18.83 -12.13 9.77
N ASP A 30 20.11 -11.82 9.94
CA ASP A 30 20.56 -10.47 10.25
C ASP A 30 20.44 -9.51 9.05
N GLY A 31 20.44 -8.20 9.34
CA GLY A 31 20.33 -7.16 8.31
C GLY A 31 21.48 -7.14 7.32
N ALA A 32 22.69 -7.53 7.71
CA ALA A 32 23.85 -7.58 6.81
C ALA A 32 23.65 -8.66 5.73
N THR A 33 23.25 -9.85 6.12
CA THR A 33 22.95 -10.95 5.20
C THR A 33 21.79 -10.61 4.26
N LYS A 34 20.71 -9.99 4.77
CA LYS A 34 19.59 -9.50 3.93
C LYS A 34 20.07 -8.45 2.92
N ASN A 35 20.90 -7.50 3.35
CA ASN A 35 21.46 -6.48 2.45
C ASN A 35 22.40 -7.07 1.39
N GLN A 36 23.21 -8.08 1.73
CA GLN A 36 24.02 -8.82 0.75
C GLN A 36 23.13 -9.52 -0.28
N ALA A 37 22.05 -10.14 0.14
CA ALA A 37 21.10 -10.78 -0.76
C ALA A 37 20.39 -9.77 -1.69
N LEU A 38 19.98 -8.60 -1.16
CA LEU A 38 19.43 -7.51 -1.96
C LEU A 38 20.43 -6.98 -2.99
N GLN A 39 21.69 -6.83 -2.61
CA GLN A 39 22.76 -6.43 -3.53
C GLN A 39 22.96 -7.48 -4.63
N ALA A 40 23.02 -8.77 -4.27
CA ALA A 40 23.13 -9.87 -5.23
C ALA A 40 21.94 -9.93 -6.21
N ILE A 41 20.71 -9.67 -5.72
CA ILE A 41 19.52 -9.55 -6.57
C ILE A 41 19.68 -8.39 -7.56
N SER A 42 20.10 -7.21 -7.09
CA SER A 42 20.33 -6.04 -7.92
C SER A 42 21.33 -6.29 -9.05
N GLU A 43 22.45 -6.92 -8.73
CA GLU A 43 23.49 -7.29 -9.69
C GLU A 43 22.98 -8.34 -10.69
N ALA A 44 22.31 -9.38 -10.20
CA ALA A 44 21.77 -10.45 -11.06
C ALA A 44 20.69 -9.92 -12.04
N LEU A 45 19.87 -8.95 -11.63
CA LEU A 45 18.89 -8.30 -12.53
C LEU A 45 19.59 -7.56 -13.67
N LEU A 46 20.67 -6.82 -13.38
CA LEU A 46 21.48 -6.12 -14.40
C LEU A 46 22.22 -7.09 -15.33
N GLU A 47 22.78 -8.18 -14.80
CA GLU A 47 23.45 -9.20 -15.60
C GLU A 47 22.51 -9.96 -16.55
N ASN A 48 21.21 -10.02 -16.22
CA ASN A 48 20.20 -10.75 -16.99
C ASN A 48 19.26 -9.85 -17.82
N VAL A 49 19.64 -8.60 -18.07
CA VAL A 49 18.85 -7.62 -18.82
C VAL A 49 18.27 -8.18 -20.12
N GLU A 50 19.09 -8.87 -20.94
CA GLU A 50 18.65 -9.39 -22.23
C GLU A 50 17.66 -10.56 -22.08
N ARG A 51 17.79 -11.40 -21.06
CA ARG A 51 16.81 -12.45 -20.76
C ARG A 51 15.47 -11.85 -20.34
N ILE A 52 15.51 -10.80 -19.52
CA ILE A 52 14.29 -10.08 -19.06
C ILE A 52 13.60 -9.42 -20.23
N LYS A 53 14.34 -8.70 -21.10
CA LYS A 53 13.80 -8.06 -22.31
C LYS A 53 13.17 -9.10 -23.27
N ALA A 54 13.80 -10.23 -23.46
CA ALA A 54 13.28 -11.30 -24.32
C ALA A 54 11.97 -11.87 -23.79
N ALA A 55 11.86 -12.12 -22.48
CA ALA A 55 10.63 -12.58 -21.83
C ALA A 55 9.53 -11.52 -21.92
N ASN A 56 9.86 -10.24 -21.68
CA ASN A 56 8.89 -9.15 -21.77
C ASN A 56 8.38 -8.93 -23.21
N ALA A 57 9.23 -9.13 -24.22
CA ALA A 57 8.82 -9.05 -25.60
C ALA A 57 7.80 -10.14 -25.98
N ILE A 58 7.90 -11.34 -25.39
CA ILE A 58 6.91 -12.41 -25.57
C ILE A 58 5.55 -11.99 -24.96
N ASP A 59 5.59 -11.49 -23.71
CA ASP A 59 4.37 -11.06 -23.03
C ASP A 59 3.70 -9.88 -23.76
N LEU A 60 4.45 -8.90 -24.24
CA LEU A 60 3.92 -7.77 -25.01
C LEU A 60 3.26 -8.23 -26.32
N LYS A 61 3.91 -9.12 -27.06
CA LYS A 61 3.36 -9.66 -28.30
C LYS A 61 2.05 -10.43 -28.06
N ASN A 62 2.03 -11.32 -27.08
CA ASN A 62 0.85 -12.11 -26.74
C ASN A 62 -0.31 -11.20 -26.29
N SER A 63 -0.01 -10.15 -25.53
CA SER A 63 -1.01 -9.20 -25.05
C SER A 63 -1.57 -8.30 -26.16
N GLU A 64 -0.74 -7.91 -27.12
CA GLU A 64 -1.17 -7.18 -28.31
C GLU A 64 -2.11 -8.02 -29.18
N GLU A 65 -1.75 -9.29 -29.40
CA GLU A 65 -2.59 -10.27 -30.15
C GLU A 65 -3.94 -10.52 -29.45
N GLN A 66 -4.00 -10.41 -28.11
CA GLN A 66 -5.23 -10.55 -27.32
C GLN A 66 -6.01 -9.23 -27.17
N GLY A 67 -5.53 -8.13 -27.74
CA GLY A 67 -6.19 -6.82 -27.69
C GLY A 67 -6.17 -6.15 -26.33
N LEU A 68 -5.09 -6.34 -25.55
CA LEU A 68 -4.94 -5.67 -24.25
C LEU A 68 -4.97 -4.15 -24.41
N GLU A 69 -5.71 -3.46 -23.54
CA GLU A 69 -5.87 -2.01 -23.59
C GLU A 69 -4.54 -1.26 -23.45
N ALA A 70 -4.40 -0.14 -24.15
CA ALA A 70 -3.17 0.65 -24.18
C ALA A 70 -2.60 1.05 -22.80
N PRO A 71 -3.40 1.43 -21.80
CA PRO A 71 -2.90 1.71 -20.45
C PRO A 71 -2.26 0.48 -19.78
N LEU A 72 -2.84 -0.70 -19.97
CA LEU A 72 -2.30 -1.96 -19.43
C LEU A 72 -1.03 -2.38 -20.17
N MET A 73 -0.99 -2.21 -21.50
CA MET A 73 0.23 -2.43 -22.31
C MET A 73 1.38 -1.54 -21.83
N LYS A 74 1.11 -0.27 -21.52
CA LYS A 74 2.14 0.65 -20.97
C LYS A 74 2.66 0.17 -19.60
N ARG A 75 1.79 -0.38 -18.76
CA ARG A 75 2.18 -0.94 -17.45
C ARG A 75 3.01 -2.22 -17.62
N LEU A 76 2.63 -3.08 -18.55
CA LEU A 76 3.29 -4.36 -18.83
C LEU A 76 4.71 -4.19 -19.37
N LYS A 77 4.97 -3.11 -20.12
CA LYS A 77 6.29 -2.85 -20.69
C LYS A 77 7.34 -2.69 -19.59
N PHE A 78 8.32 -3.58 -19.57
CA PHE A 78 9.44 -3.59 -18.63
C PHE A 78 10.75 -3.29 -19.38
N ALA A 79 10.90 -2.01 -19.75
CA ALA A 79 12.06 -1.50 -20.46
C ALA A 79 13.23 -1.22 -19.50
N GLU A 80 14.39 -0.89 -20.07
CA GLU A 80 15.64 -0.63 -19.33
C GLU A 80 15.50 0.46 -18.27
N GLU A 81 14.73 1.52 -18.55
CA GLU A 81 14.42 2.58 -17.57
C GLU A 81 13.74 2.00 -16.32
N LYS A 82 12.70 1.18 -16.50
CA LYS A 82 12.02 0.52 -15.37
C LYS A 82 12.91 -0.45 -14.63
N LEU A 83 13.80 -1.14 -15.32
CA LEU A 83 14.79 -2.01 -14.69
C LEU A 83 15.74 -1.18 -13.82
N GLN A 84 16.19 -0.02 -14.32
CA GLN A 84 17.02 0.88 -13.55
C GLN A 84 16.28 1.43 -12.33
N ASP A 85 14.99 1.82 -12.48
CA ASP A 85 14.16 2.30 -11.38
C ASP A 85 14.04 1.27 -10.25
N VAL A 86 13.82 -0.01 -10.58
CA VAL A 86 13.74 -1.07 -9.55
C VAL A 86 15.09 -1.36 -8.90
N VAL A 87 16.18 -1.30 -9.65
CA VAL A 87 17.55 -1.43 -9.13
C VAL A 87 17.88 -0.29 -8.16
N ASP A 88 17.52 0.93 -8.49
CA ASP A 88 17.72 2.09 -7.62
C ASP A 88 16.80 2.03 -6.38
N GLY A 89 15.59 1.48 -6.53
CA GLY A 89 14.71 1.15 -5.42
C GLY A 89 15.33 0.13 -4.46
N ILE A 90 15.99 -0.92 -4.98
CA ILE A 90 16.71 -1.91 -4.15
C ILE A 90 17.87 -1.24 -3.39
N LYS A 91 18.65 -0.38 -4.04
CA LYS A 91 19.75 0.37 -3.39
C LYS A 91 19.22 1.28 -2.26
N SER A 92 18.11 1.98 -2.51
CA SER A 92 17.44 2.77 -1.48
C SER A 92 17.01 1.90 -0.29
N LEU A 93 16.44 0.73 -0.56
CA LEU A 93 16.00 -0.22 0.48
C LEU A 93 17.18 -0.78 1.30
N ILE A 94 18.33 -1.03 0.69
CA ILE A 94 19.57 -1.42 1.39
C ILE A 94 20.00 -0.34 2.38
N GLY A 95 19.85 0.94 2.02
CA GLY A 95 20.19 2.08 2.86
C GLY A 95 19.29 2.29 4.09
N LEU A 96 18.10 1.66 4.12
CA LEU A 96 17.21 1.76 5.27
C LEU A 96 17.72 0.91 6.45
N GLU A 97 17.50 1.40 7.67
CA GLU A 97 17.80 0.65 8.89
C GLU A 97 17.17 -0.75 8.89
N GLU A 98 17.80 -1.70 9.61
CA GLU A 98 17.20 -3.01 9.84
C GLU A 98 15.98 -2.87 10.75
N PRO A 99 14.78 -3.20 10.26
CA PRO A 99 13.57 -2.98 11.04
C PRO A 99 13.26 -4.13 12.01
N VAL A 100 13.76 -5.35 11.72
CA VAL A 100 13.50 -6.54 12.52
C VAL A 100 14.34 -6.50 13.80
N GLY A 101 13.72 -6.71 14.94
CA GLY A 101 14.38 -6.68 16.24
C GLY A 101 14.46 -5.29 16.88
N LYS A 102 14.00 -4.23 16.19
CA LYS A 102 13.96 -2.87 16.74
C LYS A 102 13.12 -2.84 18.02
N VAL A 103 13.71 -2.34 19.11
CA VAL A 103 13.03 -2.20 20.40
C VAL A 103 12.03 -1.04 20.30
N GLN A 104 10.78 -1.31 20.61
CA GLN A 104 9.70 -0.32 20.59
C GLN A 104 9.25 0.11 21.99
N MET A 105 9.48 -0.76 22.99
CA MET A 105 9.15 -0.51 24.39
C MET A 105 9.99 -1.44 25.27
N GLN A 106 10.42 -0.94 26.41
CA GLN A 106 11.05 -1.74 27.44
C GLN A 106 10.58 -1.30 28.84
N THR A 107 10.13 -2.26 29.64
CA THR A 107 9.61 -2.03 30.99
C THR A 107 10.20 -3.07 31.94
N GLU A 108 10.80 -2.61 33.04
CA GLU A 108 11.15 -3.46 34.16
C GLU A 108 9.89 -3.65 35.03
N LEU A 109 9.31 -4.88 34.98
CA LEU A 109 8.09 -5.20 35.70
C LEU A 109 8.35 -5.38 37.22
N ASP A 110 9.50 -5.90 37.58
CA ASP A 110 10.08 -6.04 38.91
C ASP A 110 11.61 -6.14 38.71
N GLU A 111 12.39 -6.10 39.79
CA GLU A 111 13.85 -6.19 39.73
C GLU A 111 14.32 -7.39 38.87
N GLY A 112 15.01 -7.07 37.75
CA GLY A 112 15.51 -8.05 36.79
C GLY A 112 14.45 -8.80 35.99
N LEU A 113 13.17 -8.40 36.03
CA LEU A 113 12.09 -8.94 35.18
C LEU A 113 11.77 -7.94 34.06
N ILE A 114 12.40 -8.12 32.91
CA ILE A 114 12.38 -7.15 31.82
C ILE A 114 11.45 -7.60 30.71
N LEU A 115 10.37 -6.82 30.47
CA LEU A 115 9.48 -6.95 29.33
C LEU A 115 9.94 -6.04 28.20
N THR A 116 10.22 -6.62 27.03
CA THR A 116 10.62 -5.88 25.83
C THR A 116 9.65 -6.17 24.70
N ARG A 117 9.13 -5.11 24.03
CA ARG A 117 8.39 -5.21 22.78
C ARG A 117 9.34 -4.95 21.61
N ILE A 118 9.44 -5.90 20.68
CA ILE A 118 10.32 -5.81 19.52
C ILE A 118 9.54 -5.97 18.23
N ALA A 119 9.97 -5.28 17.18
CA ALA A 119 9.47 -5.49 15.83
C ALA A 119 9.87 -6.87 15.30
N CYS A 120 8.96 -7.54 14.61
CA CYS A 120 9.22 -8.82 13.95
C CYS A 120 8.42 -8.92 12.65
N PRO A 121 8.82 -9.80 11.69
CA PRO A 121 8.07 -10.03 10.47
C PRO A 121 6.63 -10.49 10.76
N ILE A 122 5.71 -10.18 9.84
CA ILE A 122 4.35 -10.74 9.86
C ILE A 122 4.42 -12.26 9.67
N GLY A 123 5.21 -12.74 8.72
CA GLY A 123 5.39 -14.16 8.44
C GLY A 123 5.34 -14.47 6.96
N VAL A 124 4.25 -15.09 6.48
CA VAL A 124 4.03 -15.40 5.06
C VAL A 124 2.99 -14.44 4.49
N ILE A 125 3.37 -13.73 3.43
CA ILE A 125 2.52 -12.72 2.78
C ILE A 125 2.19 -13.19 1.36
N GLY A 126 0.89 -13.34 1.06
CA GLY A 126 0.40 -13.57 -0.30
C GLY A 126 0.12 -12.23 -0.99
N VAL A 127 0.75 -11.97 -2.13
CA VAL A 127 0.52 -10.74 -2.89
C VAL A 127 0.00 -11.07 -4.28
N ILE A 128 -1.16 -10.51 -4.62
CA ILE A 128 -1.82 -10.73 -5.90
C ILE A 128 -1.87 -9.39 -6.63
N PHE A 129 -1.25 -9.31 -7.82
CA PHE A 129 -1.11 -8.06 -8.57
C PHE A 129 -1.30 -8.27 -10.07
N GLU A 130 -1.66 -7.20 -10.79
CA GLU A 130 -1.94 -7.22 -12.23
C GLU A 130 -0.91 -6.41 -13.02
N SER A 131 -0.62 -6.81 -14.26
CA SER A 131 0.09 -6.06 -15.34
C SER A 131 1.31 -5.22 -14.94
N ARG A 132 2.05 -5.60 -13.90
CA ARG A 132 3.18 -4.82 -13.37
C ARG A 132 4.35 -5.71 -12.99
N PRO A 133 5.23 -6.09 -13.93
CA PRO A 133 6.43 -6.88 -13.61
C PRO A 133 7.36 -6.20 -12.59
N ASP A 134 7.44 -4.86 -12.61
CA ASP A 134 8.16 -4.06 -11.63
C ASP A 134 7.68 -4.32 -10.18
N ALA A 135 6.39 -4.54 -10.00
CA ALA A 135 5.80 -4.84 -8.70
C ALA A 135 6.34 -6.16 -8.11
N LEU A 136 6.62 -7.17 -8.95
CA LEU A 136 7.21 -8.43 -8.47
C LEU A 136 8.55 -8.17 -7.78
N VAL A 137 9.43 -7.37 -8.37
CA VAL A 137 10.75 -7.05 -7.80
C VAL A 137 10.58 -6.24 -6.51
N GLN A 138 9.76 -5.19 -6.53
CA GLN A 138 9.53 -4.32 -5.36
C GLN A 138 8.97 -5.11 -4.17
N ILE A 139 7.95 -5.94 -4.40
CA ILE A 139 7.31 -6.73 -3.34
C ILE A 139 8.27 -7.78 -2.77
N SER A 140 9.01 -8.48 -3.64
CA SER A 140 9.99 -9.48 -3.22
C SER A 140 11.07 -8.87 -2.34
N THR A 141 11.64 -7.74 -2.76
CA THR A 141 12.73 -7.09 -2.04
C THR A 141 12.27 -6.46 -0.72
N LEU A 142 11.07 -5.89 -0.67
CA LEU A 142 10.45 -5.45 0.58
C LEU A 142 10.17 -6.62 1.53
N GLY A 143 9.63 -7.74 1.01
CA GLY A 143 9.43 -8.96 1.77
C GLY A 143 10.74 -9.47 2.38
N LEU A 144 11.80 -9.55 1.58
CA LEU A 144 13.12 -9.96 2.05
C LEU A 144 13.68 -9.05 3.14
N LYS A 145 13.66 -7.72 2.92
CA LYS A 145 14.18 -6.75 3.90
C LYS A 145 13.40 -6.79 5.21
N SER A 146 12.08 -6.93 5.14
CA SER A 146 11.20 -7.06 6.33
C SER A 146 11.24 -8.45 6.98
N GLY A 147 11.93 -9.43 6.38
CA GLY A 147 12.04 -10.79 6.91
C GLY A 147 10.81 -11.67 6.68
N ASN A 148 9.96 -11.34 5.71
CA ASN A 148 8.76 -12.09 5.35
C ASN A 148 9.01 -13.00 4.16
N ALA A 149 8.44 -14.20 4.18
CA ALA A 149 8.30 -15.02 2.98
C ALA A 149 7.12 -14.52 2.14
N VAL A 150 7.22 -14.61 0.81
CA VAL A 150 6.22 -14.08 -0.10
C VAL A 150 5.72 -15.12 -1.11
N LEU A 151 4.39 -15.22 -1.26
CA LEU A 151 3.73 -15.94 -2.35
C LEU A 151 3.21 -14.89 -3.34
N LEU A 152 3.71 -14.92 -4.56
CA LEU A 152 3.48 -13.90 -5.58
C LEU A 152 2.59 -14.46 -6.68
N LYS A 153 1.49 -13.76 -6.98
CA LYS A 153 0.62 -14.06 -8.12
C LYS A 153 0.50 -12.82 -9.00
N GLY A 154 1.28 -12.79 -10.06
CA GLY A 154 1.17 -11.77 -11.09
C GLY A 154 0.05 -12.05 -12.10
N GLY A 155 -0.33 -11.04 -12.89
CA GLY A 155 -1.26 -11.19 -13.99
C GLY A 155 -0.74 -12.16 -15.06
N SER A 156 -1.66 -12.84 -15.76
CA SER A 156 -1.32 -13.80 -16.82
C SER A 156 -0.65 -13.15 -18.03
N GLU A 157 -0.91 -11.87 -18.24
CA GLU A 157 -0.33 -11.04 -19.29
C GLU A 157 1.17 -10.79 -19.11
N ALA A 158 1.69 -10.91 -17.88
CA ALA A 158 3.12 -10.75 -17.53
C ALA A 158 3.81 -12.08 -17.19
N LYS A 159 3.28 -13.20 -17.65
CA LYS A 159 3.66 -14.55 -17.20
C LYS A 159 5.15 -14.84 -17.39
N GLU A 160 5.68 -14.63 -18.59
CA GLU A 160 7.07 -14.96 -18.91
C GLU A 160 8.04 -13.98 -18.22
N THR A 161 7.68 -12.69 -18.15
CA THR A 161 8.49 -11.70 -17.42
C THR A 161 8.52 -12.00 -15.93
N ASN A 162 7.38 -12.31 -15.32
CA ASN A 162 7.31 -12.64 -13.89
C ASN A 162 8.11 -13.91 -13.58
N ARG A 163 8.09 -14.90 -14.47
CA ARG A 163 8.83 -16.15 -14.31
C ARG A 163 10.34 -15.92 -14.28
N ILE A 164 10.87 -15.17 -15.25
CA ILE A 164 12.31 -14.91 -15.32
C ILE A 164 12.78 -14.03 -14.14
N LEU A 165 11.99 -13.02 -13.74
CA LEU A 165 12.31 -12.19 -12.58
C LEU A 165 12.32 -13.03 -11.29
N PHE A 166 11.33 -13.89 -11.09
CA PHE A 166 11.28 -14.81 -9.96
C PHE A 166 12.51 -15.74 -9.92
N GLU A 167 12.89 -16.36 -11.04
CA GLU A 167 14.05 -17.24 -11.13
C GLU A 167 15.33 -16.50 -10.71
N ILE A 168 15.56 -15.31 -11.26
CA ILE A 168 16.74 -14.49 -10.96
C ILE A 168 16.78 -14.12 -9.48
N ILE A 169 15.67 -13.62 -8.93
CA ILE A 169 15.60 -13.18 -7.53
C ILE A 169 15.81 -14.36 -6.58
N ARG A 170 15.16 -15.50 -6.83
CA ARG A 170 15.31 -16.71 -6.03
C ARG A 170 16.76 -17.22 -6.04
N GLU A 171 17.35 -17.39 -7.21
CA GLU A 171 18.71 -17.91 -7.35
C GLU A 171 19.75 -17.01 -6.69
N ALA A 172 19.66 -15.69 -6.91
CA ALA A 172 20.59 -14.73 -6.32
C ALA A 172 20.48 -14.68 -4.79
N SER A 173 19.24 -14.65 -4.26
CA SER A 173 19.02 -14.56 -2.81
C SER A 173 19.40 -15.84 -2.08
N VAL A 174 19.05 -17.01 -2.61
CA VAL A 174 19.41 -18.31 -2.00
C VAL A 174 20.94 -18.50 -1.99
N LYS A 175 21.63 -18.15 -3.09
CA LYS A 175 23.09 -18.17 -3.15
C LYS A 175 23.73 -17.22 -2.11
N ALA A 176 23.06 -16.13 -1.77
CA ALA A 176 23.49 -15.20 -0.74
C ALA A 176 23.10 -15.62 0.70
N GLY A 177 22.54 -16.82 0.91
CA GLY A 177 22.25 -17.38 2.22
C GLY A 177 20.80 -17.22 2.71
N ILE A 178 19.89 -16.77 1.85
CA ILE A 178 18.46 -16.70 2.19
C ILE A 178 17.83 -18.10 2.07
N PRO A 179 16.95 -18.50 3.01
CA PRO A 179 16.33 -19.83 3.02
C PRO A 179 15.56 -20.14 1.73
N GLU A 180 15.74 -21.33 1.16
CA GLU A 180 14.93 -21.81 0.05
C GLU A 180 13.43 -21.80 0.43
N GLY A 181 12.55 -21.45 -0.51
CA GLY A 181 11.10 -21.35 -0.28
C GLY A 181 10.61 -20.02 0.28
N TRP A 182 11.48 -19.04 0.55
CA TRP A 182 11.06 -17.71 1.01
C TRP A 182 10.25 -16.94 -0.03
N ILE A 183 10.42 -17.27 -1.31
CA ILE A 183 9.68 -16.70 -2.44
C ILE A 183 9.05 -17.81 -3.25
N VAL A 184 7.78 -17.67 -3.59
CA VAL A 184 7.00 -18.62 -4.41
C VAL A 184 6.26 -17.85 -5.48
N LEU A 185 6.29 -18.33 -6.73
CA LEU A 185 5.49 -17.80 -7.82
C LEU A 185 4.30 -18.71 -8.10
N LEU A 186 3.10 -18.13 -8.08
CA LEU A 186 1.83 -18.75 -8.45
C LEU A 186 1.45 -18.31 -9.87
N GLU A 187 1.07 -19.24 -10.75
CA GLU A 187 0.87 -18.92 -12.16
C GLU A 187 -0.60 -18.92 -12.59
N SER A 188 -1.46 -19.74 -11.96
CA SER A 188 -2.85 -19.88 -12.39
C SER A 188 -3.85 -19.03 -11.57
N ARG A 189 -5.05 -18.78 -12.14
CA ARG A 189 -6.16 -18.17 -11.39
C ARG A 189 -6.73 -19.11 -10.34
N GLU A 190 -6.64 -20.41 -10.57
CA GLU A 190 -7.08 -21.44 -9.64
C GLU A 190 -6.24 -21.40 -8.36
N ASP A 191 -4.94 -21.11 -8.48
CA ASP A 191 -4.02 -20.94 -7.36
C ASP A 191 -4.50 -19.84 -6.39
N VAL A 192 -5.10 -18.74 -6.92
CA VAL A 192 -5.65 -17.67 -6.08
C VAL A 192 -6.77 -18.20 -5.19
N ASN A 193 -7.73 -18.91 -5.76
CA ASN A 193 -8.86 -19.45 -4.98
C ASN A 193 -8.37 -20.44 -3.91
N GLN A 194 -7.32 -21.20 -4.20
CA GLN A 194 -6.74 -22.14 -3.25
C GLN A 194 -6.04 -21.42 -2.08
N ILE A 195 -5.26 -20.36 -2.35
CA ILE A 195 -4.56 -19.63 -1.28
C ILE A 195 -5.52 -18.87 -0.37
N LEU A 196 -6.74 -18.48 -0.83
CA LEU A 196 -7.74 -17.80 0.02
C LEU A 196 -8.18 -18.65 1.23
N GLY A 197 -8.08 -19.98 1.13
CA GLY A 197 -8.41 -20.91 2.20
C GLY A 197 -7.21 -21.37 3.04
N MET A 198 -6.00 -20.80 2.83
CA MET A 198 -4.77 -21.27 3.48
C MET A 198 -4.35 -20.43 4.70
N ASP A 199 -5.31 -20.03 5.53
CA ASP A 199 -5.11 -19.27 6.77
C ASP A 199 -4.15 -19.93 7.78
N GLN A 200 -3.93 -21.24 7.68
CA GLN A 200 -2.93 -21.96 8.47
C GLN A 200 -1.47 -21.67 8.05
N TYR A 201 -1.26 -21.22 6.81
CA TYR A 201 0.07 -21.05 6.23
C TYR A 201 0.37 -19.62 5.83
N ILE A 202 -0.64 -18.81 5.53
CA ILE A 202 -0.53 -17.42 5.07
C ILE A 202 -1.07 -16.50 6.14
N ASP A 203 -0.27 -15.51 6.54
CA ASP A 203 -0.59 -14.59 7.63
C ASP A 203 -1.27 -13.31 7.12
N LEU A 204 -1.04 -12.93 5.86
CA LEU A 204 -1.57 -11.71 5.27
C LEU A 204 -1.75 -11.86 3.77
N LEU A 205 -2.82 -11.28 3.21
CA LEU A 205 -3.01 -11.11 1.78
C LEU A 205 -2.98 -9.63 1.41
N ILE A 206 -2.31 -9.31 0.30
CA ILE A 206 -2.23 -7.95 -0.28
C ILE A 206 -2.68 -8.01 -1.74
N PRO A 207 -3.98 -7.82 -2.01
CA PRO A 207 -4.47 -7.72 -3.39
C PRO A 207 -4.18 -6.34 -3.97
N ARG A 208 -3.76 -6.32 -5.25
CA ARG A 208 -3.56 -5.13 -6.06
C ARG A 208 -4.19 -5.34 -7.44
N GLY A 209 -5.29 -4.71 -7.70
CA GLY A 209 -6.04 -4.86 -8.95
C GLY A 209 -7.29 -3.99 -8.93
N SER A 210 -8.30 -4.37 -9.71
CA SER A 210 -9.58 -3.65 -9.75
C SER A 210 -10.33 -3.71 -8.42
N ASN A 211 -11.13 -2.70 -8.13
CA ASN A 211 -11.95 -2.60 -6.92
C ASN A 211 -12.82 -3.85 -6.69
N ALA A 212 -13.43 -4.36 -7.77
CA ALA A 212 -14.22 -5.58 -7.71
C ALA A 212 -13.40 -6.79 -7.29
N PHE A 213 -12.17 -6.92 -7.78
CA PHE A 213 -11.26 -8.00 -7.43
C PHE A 213 -10.80 -7.93 -5.97
N VAL A 214 -10.39 -6.74 -5.52
CA VAL A 214 -10.00 -6.55 -4.11
C VAL A 214 -11.18 -6.85 -3.17
N SER A 215 -12.37 -6.35 -3.48
CA SER A 215 -13.60 -6.62 -2.74
C SER A 215 -13.94 -8.13 -2.72
N TYR A 216 -13.73 -8.84 -3.84
CA TYR A 216 -13.90 -10.28 -3.92
C TYR A 216 -12.95 -11.00 -2.94
N ILE A 217 -11.66 -10.69 -2.95
CA ILE A 217 -10.67 -11.28 -2.04
C ILE A 217 -11.09 -11.06 -0.58
N MET A 218 -11.41 -9.79 -0.22
CA MET A 218 -11.81 -9.44 1.16
C MET A 218 -13.03 -10.21 1.66
N LYS A 219 -13.97 -10.57 0.76
CA LYS A 219 -15.20 -11.28 1.12
C LYS A 219 -15.06 -12.80 1.13
N ASN A 220 -14.00 -13.36 0.55
CA ASN A 220 -13.85 -14.80 0.32
C ASN A 220 -12.65 -15.44 1.03
N THR A 221 -12.07 -14.78 2.03
CA THR A 221 -10.96 -15.32 2.81
C THR A 221 -11.12 -15.02 4.30
N ASN A 222 -10.57 -15.90 5.13
CA ASN A 222 -10.36 -15.65 6.56
C ASN A 222 -8.97 -15.09 6.88
N ILE A 223 -8.08 -15.05 5.89
CA ILE A 223 -6.75 -14.45 6.05
C ILE A 223 -6.93 -12.93 6.13
N PRO A 224 -6.28 -12.22 7.07
CA PRO A 224 -6.27 -10.77 7.07
C PRO A 224 -5.89 -10.20 5.70
N VAL A 225 -6.64 -9.20 5.22
CA VAL A 225 -6.38 -8.56 3.92
C VAL A 225 -5.97 -7.12 4.16
N MET A 226 -4.84 -6.74 3.60
CA MET A 226 -4.32 -5.37 3.59
C MET A 226 -4.53 -4.76 2.21
N GLY A 227 -5.33 -3.70 2.13
CA GLY A 227 -5.65 -3.03 0.88
C GLY A 227 -6.83 -2.07 1.02
N HIS A 228 -7.27 -1.57 -0.10
CA HIS A 228 -8.49 -0.77 -0.22
C HIS A 228 -9.21 -1.17 -1.51
N ALA A 229 -10.54 -1.13 -1.49
CA ALA A 229 -11.34 -1.41 -2.68
C ALA A 229 -11.50 -0.15 -3.55
N ASP A 230 -11.74 1.01 -2.93
CA ASP A 230 -12.01 2.28 -3.61
C ASP A 230 -11.11 3.40 -3.06
N GLY A 231 -10.72 4.36 -3.92
CA GLY A 231 -9.96 5.55 -3.58
C GLY A 231 -10.81 6.82 -3.74
N ILE A 232 -11.86 7.00 -2.92
CA ILE A 232 -12.72 8.19 -2.96
C ILE A 232 -12.11 9.26 -2.06
N CYS A 233 -11.20 10.06 -2.62
CA CYS A 233 -10.51 11.11 -1.90
C CYS A 233 -11.23 12.45 -1.98
N HIS A 234 -11.16 13.25 -0.90
CA HIS A 234 -11.77 14.57 -0.83
C HIS A 234 -10.76 15.67 -0.60
N VAL A 235 -11.09 16.86 -1.10
CA VAL A 235 -10.52 18.12 -0.64
C VAL A 235 -11.66 19.01 -0.13
N TYR A 236 -11.49 19.57 1.06
CA TYR A 236 -12.38 20.61 1.59
C TYR A 236 -11.67 21.96 1.55
N VAL A 237 -12.30 22.93 0.86
CA VAL A 237 -11.84 24.33 0.83
C VAL A 237 -12.66 25.13 1.82
N ASP A 238 -12.01 25.52 2.92
CA ASP A 238 -12.60 26.29 4.01
C ASP A 238 -12.77 27.78 3.64
N LYS A 239 -13.60 28.47 4.39
CA LYS A 239 -13.90 29.91 4.19
C LYS A 239 -12.67 30.81 4.27
N THR A 240 -11.64 30.42 4.99
CA THR A 240 -10.39 31.17 5.20
C THR A 240 -9.26 30.74 4.28
N ALA A 241 -9.53 29.87 3.30
CA ALA A 241 -8.52 29.40 2.38
C ALA A 241 -8.00 30.52 1.46
N ASP A 242 -6.71 30.53 1.20
CA ASP A 242 -6.16 31.29 0.05
C ASP A 242 -6.70 30.68 -1.24
N ILE A 243 -7.35 31.51 -2.07
CA ILE A 243 -8.05 31.04 -3.27
C ILE A 243 -7.08 30.52 -4.34
N GLU A 244 -5.94 31.16 -4.52
CA GLU A 244 -4.99 30.74 -5.55
C GLU A 244 -4.32 29.42 -5.16
N LEU A 245 -3.92 29.28 -3.91
CA LEU A 245 -3.43 28.02 -3.33
C LEU A 245 -4.48 26.91 -3.46
N ALA A 246 -5.74 27.20 -3.16
CA ALA A 246 -6.82 26.21 -3.25
C ALA A 246 -7.05 25.74 -4.68
N VAL A 247 -6.99 26.65 -5.68
CA VAL A 247 -7.10 26.31 -7.10
C VAL A 247 -5.93 25.39 -7.52
N GLU A 248 -4.70 25.70 -7.10
CA GLU A 248 -3.52 24.90 -7.41
C GLU A 248 -3.60 23.51 -6.81
N VAL A 249 -3.87 23.41 -5.50
CA VAL A 249 -3.99 22.13 -4.75
C VAL A 249 -5.08 21.24 -5.34
N VAL A 250 -6.27 21.78 -5.60
CA VAL A 250 -7.40 21.02 -6.17
C VAL A 250 -7.10 20.55 -7.59
N THR A 251 -6.54 21.45 -8.41
CA THR A 251 -6.18 21.11 -9.81
C THR A 251 -5.13 20.01 -9.86
N ASP A 252 -4.05 20.12 -9.07
CA ASP A 252 -3.02 19.09 -8.99
C ASP A 252 -3.58 17.76 -8.44
N SER A 253 -4.35 17.81 -7.36
CA SER A 253 -4.97 16.63 -6.75
C SER A 253 -5.83 15.84 -7.74
N LYS A 254 -6.50 16.50 -8.68
CA LYS A 254 -7.30 15.84 -9.71
C LYS A 254 -6.49 15.47 -10.95
N THR A 255 -5.60 16.32 -11.44
CA THR A 255 -5.10 16.22 -12.83
C THR A 255 -3.66 15.72 -12.96
N GLN A 256 -2.88 15.64 -11.87
CA GLN A 256 -1.51 15.13 -11.91
C GLN A 256 -1.48 13.67 -12.38
N SER A 257 -2.46 12.87 -11.93
CA SER A 257 -2.75 11.52 -12.44
C SER A 257 -4.15 11.12 -12.02
N VAL A 258 -5.06 10.89 -12.95
CA VAL A 258 -6.47 10.59 -12.66
C VAL A 258 -6.71 9.11 -12.34
N ALA A 259 -5.90 8.20 -12.90
CA ALA A 259 -6.11 6.75 -12.82
C ALA A 259 -5.38 6.12 -11.60
N VAL A 260 -5.46 6.78 -10.44
CA VAL A 260 -4.82 6.33 -9.19
C VAL A 260 -5.71 6.66 -7.98
N CYS A 261 -5.67 5.80 -6.98
CA CYS A 261 -6.57 5.82 -5.81
C CYS A 261 -6.45 7.05 -4.90
N ASN A 262 -5.38 7.85 -5.01
CA ASN A 262 -5.21 9.11 -4.26
C ASN A 262 -5.51 10.36 -5.09
N ALA A 263 -6.11 10.20 -6.29
CA ALA A 263 -6.65 11.32 -7.04
C ALA A 263 -7.92 11.87 -6.37
N LEU A 264 -8.14 13.17 -6.49
CA LEU A 264 -9.34 13.82 -5.96
C LEU A 264 -10.59 13.39 -6.75
N GLU A 265 -11.63 12.94 -6.04
CA GLU A 265 -12.91 12.55 -6.65
C GLU A 265 -14.07 13.46 -6.24
N THR A 266 -14.05 13.98 -5.01
CA THR A 266 -15.07 14.90 -4.50
C THR A 266 -14.44 16.13 -3.86
N LEU A 267 -14.85 17.31 -4.32
CA LEU A 267 -14.49 18.61 -3.75
C LEU A 267 -15.64 19.16 -2.91
N LEU A 268 -15.36 19.50 -1.67
CA LEU A 268 -16.26 20.19 -0.76
C LEU A 268 -15.82 21.66 -0.64
N VAL A 269 -16.76 22.60 -0.73
CA VAL A 269 -16.45 24.03 -0.70
C VAL A 269 -17.33 24.73 0.31
N HIS A 270 -16.72 25.47 1.24
CA HIS A 270 -17.47 26.29 2.17
C HIS A 270 -18.30 27.36 1.43
N LYS A 271 -19.57 27.55 1.81
CA LYS A 271 -20.50 28.45 1.13
C LYS A 271 -19.99 29.88 0.97
N ASP A 272 -19.27 30.40 1.97
CA ASP A 272 -18.84 31.80 1.99
C ASP A 272 -17.70 32.11 0.98
N ILE A 273 -16.90 31.11 0.58
CA ILE A 273 -15.82 31.27 -0.39
C ILE A 273 -16.24 30.83 -1.80
N ALA A 274 -17.32 30.04 -1.91
CA ALA A 274 -17.72 29.36 -3.14
C ALA A 274 -17.87 30.31 -4.35
N SER A 275 -18.48 31.48 -4.17
CA SER A 275 -18.70 32.45 -5.27
C SER A 275 -17.42 33.04 -5.83
N ALA A 276 -16.38 33.21 -5.02
CA ALA A 276 -15.07 33.72 -5.44
C ALA A 276 -14.14 32.63 -5.99
N PHE A 277 -14.23 31.43 -5.42
CA PHE A 277 -13.35 30.30 -5.71
C PHE A 277 -13.78 29.53 -6.97
N LEU A 278 -15.07 29.11 -7.04
CA LEU A 278 -15.54 28.18 -8.08
C LEU A 278 -15.32 28.66 -9.54
N PRO A 279 -15.52 29.95 -9.88
CA PRO A 279 -15.26 30.41 -11.25
C PRO A 279 -13.79 30.30 -11.67
N LYS A 280 -12.85 30.53 -10.75
CA LYS A 280 -11.42 30.39 -10.99
C LYS A 280 -11.03 28.92 -11.13
N LEU A 281 -11.53 28.07 -10.25
CA LEU A 281 -11.32 26.64 -10.30
C LEU A 281 -11.86 26.03 -11.61
N LYS A 282 -13.09 26.37 -12.01
CA LYS A 282 -13.70 25.89 -13.25
C LYS A 282 -12.77 26.16 -14.45
N LYS A 283 -12.25 27.38 -14.58
CA LYS A 283 -11.33 27.75 -15.64
C LYS A 283 -10.06 26.88 -15.65
N SER A 284 -9.51 26.58 -14.46
CA SER A 284 -8.32 25.71 -14.34
C SER A 284 -8.61 24.28 -14.75
N LEU A 285 -9.74 23.72 -14.29
CA LEU A 285 -10.14 22.33 -14.57
C LEU A 285 -10.53 22.12 -16.03
N GLU A 286 -11.26 23.07 -16.63
CA GLU A 286 -11.62 23.02 -18.06
C GLU A 286 -10.39 23.04 -18.96
N ALA A 287 -9.37 23.84 -18.62
CA ALA A 287 -8.09 23.86 -19.33
C ALA A 287 -7.35 22.50 -19.29
N LYS A 288 -7.71 21.63 -18.34
CA LYS A 288 -7.21 20.24 -18.19
C LYS A 288 -8.18 19.19 -18.74
N GLY A 289 -9.34 19.59 -19.27
CA GLY A 289 -10.35 18.67 -19.80
C GLY A 289 -11.18 17.97 -18.74
N VAL A 290 -11.25 18.49 -17.50
CA VAL A 290 -12.02 17.89 -16.40
C VAL A 290 -13.50 18.26 -16.54
N ALA A 291 -14.38 17.25 -16.60
CA ALA A 291 -15.82 17.42 -16.50
C ALA A 291 -16.22 17.59 -15.01
N ILE A 292 -17.10 18.55 -14.74
CA ILE A 292 -17.54 18.86 -13.36
C ILE A 292 -18.99 18.45 -13.18
N ARG A 293 -19.28 17.75 -12.08
CA ARG A 293 -20.63 17.45 -11.59
C ARG A 293 -20.87 18.21 -10.29
N GLY A 294 -21.88 19.09 -10.26
CA GLY A 294 -22.11 19.98 -9.13
C GLY A 294 -23.45 19.76 -8.45
N CYS A 295 -23.52 19.92 -7.12
CA CYS A 295 -24.79 20.01 -6.42
C CYS A 295 -25.59 21.24 -6.89
N GLU A 296 -26.88 21.37 -6.52
CA GLU A 296 -27.75 22.48 -6.93
C GLU A 296 -27.14 23.86 -6.59
N ARG A 297 -26.45 23.97 -5.46
CA ARG A 297 -25.78 25.22 -5.05
C ARG A 297 -24.60 25.57 -5.96
N THR A 298 -23.85 24.55 -6.38
CA THR A 298 -22.73 24.69 -7.33
C THR A 298 -23.25 25.13 -8.70
N GLN A 299 -24.32 24.51 -9.20
CA GLN A 299 -24.95 24.84 -10.49
C GLN A 299 -25.48 26.29 -10.56
N LYS A 300 -25.83 26.90 -9.43
CA LYS A 300 -26.22 28.32 -9.36
C LYS A 300 -25.04 29.27 -9.53
N LEU A 301 -23.82 28.85 -9.28
CA LEU A 301 -22.62 29.69 -9.34
C LEU A 301 -21.79 29.47 -10.62
N ILE A 302 -21.80 28.25 -11.13
CA ILE A 302 -21.05 27.88 -12.35
C ILE A 302 -21.89 26.89 -13.17
N GLU A 303 -21.75 26.97 -14.49
CA GLU A 303 -22.42 26.04 -15.41
C GLU A 303 -21.69 24.69 -15.40
N VAL A 304 -22.36 23.67 -14.89
CA VAL A 304 -21.84 22.30 -14.74
C VAL A 304 -22.98 21.28 -14.79
N GLN A 305 -22.66 20.01 -15.00
CA GLN A 305 -23.62 18.92 -14.91
C GLN A 305 -24.15 18.74 -13.48
N ALA A 306 -25.40 18.25 -13.35
CA ALA A 306 -25.94 17.95 -12.04
C ALA A 306 -25.26 16.70 -11.44
N ALA A 307 -24.83 16.81 -10.19
CA ALA A 307 -24.39 15.66 -9.40
C ALA A 307 -25.59 14.93 -8.79
N THR A 308 -25.48 13.62 -8.66
CA THR A 308 -26.43 12.72 -8.01
C THR A 308 -25.84 12.18 -6.69
N GLU A 309 -26.64 11.48 -5.88
CA GLU A 309 -26.14 10.82 -4.66
C GLU A 309 -25.08 9.76 -4.94
N GLU A 310 -25.09 9.13 -6.11
CA GLU A 310 -24.11 8.14 -6.51
C GLU A 310 -22.74 8.78 -6.79
N ASP A 311 -22.72 10.03 -7.27
CA ASP A 311 -21.47 10.73 -7.55
C ASP A 311 -20.61 10.93 -6.29
N TRP A 312 -21.24 11.04 -5.10
CA TRP A 312 -20.52 11.16 -3.83
C TRP A 312 -19.79 9.88 -3.39
N LYS A 313 -20.16 8.73 -3.98
CA LYS A 313 -19.60 7.40 -3.68
C LYS A 313 -18.74 6.84 -4.82
N THR A 314 -18.54 7.64 -5.88
CA THR A 314 -17.91 7.16 -7.11
C THR A 314 -16.43 7.51 -7.13
N GLU A 315 -15.59 6.50 -7.31
CA GLU A 315 -14.21 6.65 -7.78
C GLU A 315 -14.24 6.65 -9.31
N TYR A 316 -14.07 7.83 -9.92
CA TYR A 316 -14.16 7.98 -11.38
C TYR A 316 -12.97 7.41 -12.11
N LEU A 317 -11.76 7.55 -11.55
CA LEU A 317 -10.48 7.22 -12.22
C LEU A 317 -10.33 7.91 -13.58
N ASP A 318 -10.98 9.04 -13.77
CA ASP A 318 -11.09 9.78 -15.02
C ASP A 318 -11.08 11.30 -14.75
N TYR A 319 -11.04 12.11 -15.81
CA TYR A 319 -11.15 13.56 -15.75
C TYR A 319 -12.58 14.03 -15.43
N ILE A 320 -13.11 13.54 -14.30
CA ILE A 320 -14.42 13.89 -13.74
C ILE A 320 -14.22 14.26 -12.26
N LEU A 321 -14.85 15.35 -11.80
CA LEU A 321 -14.79 15.82 -10.42
C LEU A 321 -16.19 16.18 -9.93
N SER A 322 -16.59 15.67 -8.77
CA SER A 322 -17.83 16.09 -8.09
C SER A 322 -17.57 17.28 -7.15
N ILE A 323 -18.47 18.28 -7.15
CA ILE A 323 -18.37 19.47 -6.30
C ILE A 323 -19.64 19.67 -5.48
N LYS A 324 -19.50 19.74 -4.15
CA LYS A 324 -20.57 20.04 -3.23
C LYS A 324 -20.25 21.29 -2.39
N ILE A 325 -21.16 22.24 -2.33
CA ILE A 325 -21.09 23.37 -1.38
C ILE A 325 -21.68 22.94 -0.05
N VAL A 326 -20.91 23.12 1.01
CA VAL A 326 -21.25 22.80 2.40
C VAL A 326 -21.38 24.06 3.25
N ASP A 327 -22.15 23.97 4.34
CA ASP A 327 -22.42 25.13 5.19
C ASP A 327 -21.23 25.46 6.12
N ASP A 328 -20.50 24.44 6.56
CA ASP A 328 -19.41 24.59 7.51
C ASP A 328 -18.46 23.37 7.50
N LEU A 329 -17.43 23.44 8.34
CA LEU A 329 -16.44 22.38 8.52
C LEU A 329 -17.07 21.07 9.02
N GLU A 330 -18.11 21.13 9.84
CA GLU A 330 -18.73 19.92 10.41
C GLU A 330 -19.50 19.14 9.34
N GLU A 331 -20.22 19.84 8.46
CA GLU A 331 -20.87 19.22 7.31
C GLU A 331 -19.84 18.57 6.37
N ALA A 332 -18.68 19.22 6.16
CA ALA A 332 -17.60 18.66 5.35
C ALA A 332 -17.04 17.37 5.97
N ILE A 333 -16.73 17.37 7.26
CA ILE A 333 -16.21 16.20 7.98
C ILE A 333 -17.24 15.05 7.94
N ASN A 334 -18.51 15.34 8.19
CA ASN A 334 -19.59 14.35 8.16
C ASN A 334 -19.76 13.75 6.75
N HIS A 335 -19.65 14.57 5.71
CA HIS A 335 -19.71 14.11 4.33
C HIS A 335 -18.54 13.15 4.02
N ILE A 336 -17.31 13.54 4.36
CA ILE A 336 -16.11 12.71 4.13
C ILE A 336 -16.23 11.38 4.88
N ASN A 337 -16.60 11.41 6.16
CA ASN A 337 -16.71 10.17 6.95
C ASN A 337 -17.88 9.28 6.51
N THR A 338 -18.86 9.81 5.76
CA THR A 338 -20.01 9.06 5.25
C THR A 338 -19.75 8.46 3.88
N TYR A 339 -19.15 9.23 2.97
CA TYR A 339 -19.01 8.86 1.56
C TYR A 339 -17.59 8.48 1.16
N GLY A 340 -16.59 8.95 1.92
CA GLY A 340 -15.19 8.67 1.66
C GLY A 340 -14.80 7.21 1.89
N SER A 341 -13.75 6.79 1.23
CA SER A 341 -13.19 5.43 1.35
C SER A 341 -12.21 5.28 2.52
N GLY A 342 -11.96 6.35 3.29
CA GLY A 342 -10.95 6.38 4.35
C GLY A 342 -9.51 6.36 3.82
N HIS A 343 -9.29 6.77 2.58
CA HIS A 343 -7.99 6.73 1.91
C HIS A 343 -7.16 7.99 2.18
N THR A 344 -7.52 9.11 1.55
CA THR A 344 -6.75 10.36 1.66
C THR A 344 -7.68 11.57 1.51
N ASP A 345 -7.70 12.43 2.51
CA ASP A 345 -8.52 13.62 2.49
C ASP A 345 -7.72 14.85 2.94
N CYS A 346 -8.03 16.01 2.39
CA CYS A 346 -7.29 17.24 2.62
C CYS A 346 -8.23 18.41 2.97
N ILE A 347 -7.78 19.28 3.87
CA ILE A 347 -8.35 20.61 4.07
C ILE A 347 -7.43 21.67 3.50
N VAL A 348 -8.00 22.68 2.83
CA VAL A 348 -7.27 23.90 2.45
C VAL A 348 -7.84 25.06 3.28
N THR A 349 -7.02 25.63 4.17
CA THR A 349 -7.43 26.68 5.13
C THR A 349 -6.21 27.41 5.68
N ASP A 350 -6.38 28.70 6.03
CA ASP A 350 -5.41 29.47 6.82
C ASP A 350 -5.74 29.47 8.31
N ASN A 351 -6.87 28.83 8.71
CA ASN A 351 -7.27 28.72 10.10
C ASN A 351 -6.70 27.44 10.72
N GLN A 352 -5.75 27.58 11.62
CA GLN A 352 -5.08 26.45 12.29
C GLN A 352 -6.04 25.58 13.12
N GLU A 353 -7.03 26.20 13.79
CA GLU A 353 -8.01 25.48 14.59
C GLU A 353 -8.92 24.59 13.70
N SER A 354 -9.34 25.13 12.53
CA SER A 354 -10.08 24.35 11.53
C SER A 354 -9.24 23.18 10.99
N ALA A 355 -7.95 23.42 10.72
CA ALA A 355 -7.05 22.39 10.24
C ALA A 355 -6.87 21.25 11.27
N GLU A 356 -6.61 21.60 12.54
CA GLU A 356 -6.45 20.62 13.62
C GLU A 356 -7.73 19.81 13.86
N LYS A 357 -8.90 20.50 13.89
CA LYS A 357 -10.19 19.83 14.03
C LYS A 357 -10.48 18.88 12.88
N PHE A 358 -10.18 19.28 11.63
CA PHE A 358 -10.32 18.42 10.46
C PHE A 358 -9.40 17.19 10.54
N MET A 359 -8.12 17.41 10.80
CA MET A 359 -7.14 16.33 10.90
C MET A 359 -7.44 15.35 12.04
N MET A 360 -8.12 15.79 13.10
CA MET A 360 -8.51 14.92 14.21
C MET A 360 -9.78 14.12 13.93
N LEU A 361 -10.77 14.71 13.23
CA LEU A 361 -12.10 14.13 13.11
C LEU A 361 -12.36 13.40 11.77
N VAL A 362 -11.57 13.65 10.74
CA VAL A 362 -11.63 12.89 9.49
C VAL A 362 -10.95 11.54 9.68
N ASP A 363 -11.73 10.46 9.49
CA ASP A 363 -11.27 9.09 9.75
C ASP A 363 -10.66 8.45 8.50
N SER A 364 -9.57 9.01 8.02
CA SER A 364 -8.84 8.51 6.85
C SER A 364 -7.41 8.09 7.19
N GLY A 365 -6.83 7.24 6.36
CA GLY A 365 -5.44 6.77 6.51
C GLY A 365 -4.42 7.89 6.36
N ASN A 366 -4.77 8.89 5.55
CA ASN A 366 -3.96 10.09 5.32
C ASN A 366 -4.87 11.31 5.41
N VAL A 367 -4.54 12.25 6.28
CA VAL A 367 -5.29 13.51 6.44
C VAL A 367 -4.31 14.66 6.31
N PHE A 368 -4.58 15.53 5.35
CA PHE A 368 -3.65 16.57 4.90
C PHE A 368 -4.16 17.97 5.15
N HIS A 369 -3.23 18.91 5.21
CA HIS A 369 -3.48 20.33 5.31
C HIS A 369 -2.66 21.09 4.25
N ASN A 370 -3.34 21.83 3.37
CA ASN A 370 -2.74 22.71 2.35
C ASN A 370 -1.79 22.01 1.35
N VAL A 371 -2.03 20.75 1.04
CA VAL A 371 -1.23 19.99 0.07
C VAL A 371 -2.11 19.08 -0.80
N SER A 372 -1.60 18.71 -1.96
CA SER A 372 -2.27 17.79 -2.89
C SER A 372 -2.45 16.39 -2.27
N THR A 373 -3.61 15.77 -2.50
CA THR A 373 -3.87 14.37 -2.10
C THR A 373 -2.90 13.40 -2.75
N ARG A 374 -2.26 13.80 -3.86
CA ARG A 374 -1.28 13.02 -4.59
C ARG A 374 0.02 12.74 -3.81
N PHE A 375 0.25 13.42 -2.69
CA PHE A 375 1.37 13.12 -1.80
C PHE A 375 1.22 11.78 -1.04
N SER A 376 0.04 11.20 -0.97
CA SER A 376 -0.20 9.90 -0.33
C SER A 376 0.43 8.74 -1.12
N ASP A 377 1.73 8.57 -0.96
CA ASP A 377 2.56 7.66 -1.74
C ASP A 377 3.83 7.32 -0.95
N GLY A 378 4.16 6.04 -0.85
CA GLY A 378 5.28 5.59 0.00
C GLY A 378 6.63 6.11 -0.45
N PHE A 379 6.84 6.35 -1.76
CA PHE A 379 8.07 6.94 -2.25
C PHE A 379 8.16 8.42 -1.84
N ARG A 380 7.06 9.18 -1.98
CA ARG A 380 6.99 10.59 -1.57
C ARG A 380 7.10 10.76 -0.06
N TYR A 381 6.66 9.77 0.73
CA TYR A 381 6.83 9.74 2.18
C TYR A 381 8.25 9.36 2.62
N GLY A 382 9.13 8.97 1.70
CA GLY A 382 10.48 8.54 2.02
C GLY A 382 10.57 7.08 2.52
N PHE A 383 9.55 6.26 2.30
CA PHE A 383 9.54 4.84 2.69
C PHE A 383 10.33 3.95 1.71
N GLY A 384 10.89 4.52 0.65
CA GLY A 384 11.69 3.85 -0.37
C GLY A 384 10.86 3.08 -1.40
N ALA A 385 9.91 2.28 -0.97
CA ALA A 385 8.96 1.55 -1.79
C ALA A 385 7.69 1.25 -1.02
N GLU A 386 6.61 0.89 -1.70
CA GLU A 386 5.36 0.47 -1.08
C GLU A 386 4.80 -0.80 -1.74
N VAL A 387 4.17 -1.65 -0.95
CA VAL A 387 3.41 -2.80 -1.45
C VAL A 387 1.97 -2.44 -1.79
N GLY A 388 1.48 -1.30 -1.33
CA GLY A 388 0.13 -0.77 -1.56
C GLY A 388 -0.27 0.25 -0.53
N ILE A 389 -1.53 0.70 -0.58
CA ILE A 389 -2.13 1.59 0.41
C ILE A 389 -3.25 0.82 1.11
N SER A 390 -3.32 0.94 2.44
CA SER A 390 -4.35 0.29 3.25
C SER A 390 -5.25 1.32 3.91
N THR A 391 -6.56 1.11 3.85
CA THR A 391 -7.56 1.88 4.60
C THR A 391 -8.03 1.16 5.86
N SER A 392 -7.50 -0.04 6.12
CA SER A 392 -7.83 -0.85 7.30
C SER A 392 -7.47 -0.12 8.60
N LYS A 393 -8.27 -0.34 9.64
CA LYS A 393 -7.98 0.13 11.01
C LYS A 393 -7.14 -0.85 11.83
N LEU A 394 -6.98 -2.07 11.34
CA LEU A 394 -5.96 -2.99 11.82
C LEU A 394 -4.66 -2.69 11.07
N HIS A 395 -3.52 -2.95 11.69
CA HIS A 395 -2.20 -2.68 11.13
C HIS A 395 -2.04 -3.29 9.71
N ALA A 396 -1.50 -2.60 8.70
CA ALA A 396 -1.05 -1.21 8.69
C ALA A 396 -2.10 -0.31 8.01
N ARG A 397 -1.96 1.02 8.14
CA ARG A 397 -2.87 2.00 7.53
C ARG A 397 -2.07 3.06 6.75
N GLY A 398 -2.62 3.58 5.65
CA GLY A 398 -1.93 4.48 4.72
C GLY A 398 -0.99 3.75 3.75
N PRO A 399 -0.01 4.43 3.13
CA PRO A 399 1.02 3.80 2.30
C PRO A 399 1.84 2.77 3.09
N VAL A 400 1.88 1.53 2.59
CA VAL A 400 2.51 0.40 3.27
C VAL A 400 3.90 0.16 2.71
N GLY A 401 4.89 0.75 3.36
CA GLY A 401 6.30 0.51 3.12
C GLY A 401 6.88 -0.59 4.01
N LEU A 402 8.18 -0.52 4.26
CA LEU A 402 8.92 -1.54 5.02
C LEU A 402 8.35 -1.79 6.43
N GLU A 403 8.04 -0.72 7.18
CA GLU A 403 7.51 -0.85 8.55
C GLU A 403 6.09 -1.44 8.59
N GLY A 404 5.30 -1.22 7.54
CA GLY A 404 3.95 -1.78 7.42
C GLY A 404 3.91 -3.30 7.21
N LEU A 405 5.05 -3.93 6.88
CA LEU A 405 5.20 -5.37 6.75
C LEU A 405 5.73 -6.05 8.03
N LEU A 406 5.71 -5.32 9.14
CA LEU A 406 6.14 -5.80 10.45
C LEU A 406 4.98 -5.81 11.44
N ILE A 407 5.11 -6.66 12.43
CA ILE A 407 4.30 -6.70 13.65
C ILE A 407 5.25 -6.65 14.85
N TYR A 408 4.78 -6.80 16.04
CA TYR A 408 5.62 -6.90 17.22
C TYR A 408 5.35 -8.17 18.02
N LYS A 409 6.34 -8.59 18.81
CA LYS A 409 6.19 -9.61 19.84
C LYS A 409 6.81 -9.13 21.15
N TYR A 410 6.36 -9.76 22.22
CA TYR A 410 6.94 -9.53 23.54
C TYR A 410 7.99 -10.57 23.88
N ARG A 411 9.10 -10.10 24.46
CA ARG A 411 10.11 -10.94 25.13
C ARG A 411 10.10 -10.59 26.60
N LEU A 412 9.99 -11.57 27.47
CA LEU A 412 10.08 -11.41 28.91
C LEU A 412 11.28 -12.19 29.41
N CYS A 413 12.25 -11.50 30.00
CA CYS A 413 13.45 -12.09 30.57
C CYS A 413 13.43 -11.87 32.08
N GLY A 414 13.75 -12.92 32.84
CA GLY A 414 13.76 -12.89 34.29
C GLY A 414 14.73 -13.91 34.89
N HIS A 415 14.71 -14.08 36.20
CA HIS A 415 15.60 -14.94 36.99
C HIS A 415 14.81 -15.93 37.86
N GLY A 416 13.70 -16.46 37.31
CA GLY A 416 12.87 -17.44 38.03
C GLY A 416 11.69 -16.84 38.80
N GLN A 417 11.31 -15.60 38.49
CA GLN A 417 10.11 -14.99 39.09
C GLN A 417 8.86 -15.80 38.70
N VAL A 418 7.96 -16.00 39.68
CA VAL A 418 6.73 -16.76 39.50
C VAL A 418 5.50 -15.89 39.77
N VAL A 419 4.45 -16.05 38.98
CA VAL A 419 3.23 -15.24 39.08
C VAL A 419 2.57 -15.35 40.45
N ASN A 420 2.69 -16.52 41.14
CA ASN A 420 2.10 -16.76 42.45
C ASN A 420 2.56 -15.78 43.53
N ASP A 421 3.81 -15.29 43.47
CA ASP A 421 4.32 -14.32 44.46
C ASP A 421 3.61 -12.97 44.31
N TYR A 422 3.24 -12.57 43.10
CA TYR A 422 2.49 -11.34 42.80
C TYR A 422 0.98 -11.55 43.09
N ALA A 423 0.42 -12.69 42.70
CA ALA A 423 -0.98 -13.03 42.96
C ALA A 423 -1.29 -13.10 44.48
N THR A 424 -0.36 -13.61 45.26
CA THR A 424 -0.48 -13.68 46.74
C THR A 424 0.01 -12.44 47.46
N ARG A 425 0.39 -11.38 46.74
CA ARG A 425 0.90 -10.10 47.23
C ARG A 425 2.19 -10.21 48.07
N LYS A 426 2.97 -11.27 47.91
CA LYS A 426 4.33 -11.38 48.49
C LYS A 426 5.29 -10.41 47.80
N LYS A 427 5.08 -10.17 46.51
CA LYS A 427 5.77 -9.18 45.70
C LYS A 427 4.77 -8.25 45.02
N SER A 428 5.24 -7.10 44.54
CA SER A 428 4.48 -6.14 43.75
C SER A 428 5.27 -5.75 42.51
N PHE A 429 4.57 -5.47 41.42
CA PHE A 429 5.17 -4.92 40.22
C PHE A 429 5.58 -3.46 40.42
N THR A 430 6.71 -3.07 39.86
CA THR A 430 7.20 -1.68 39.83
C THR A 430 6.82 -0.97 38.55
N HIS A 431 6.67 -1.71 37.43
CA HIS A 431 6.34 -1.21 36.08
C HIS A 431 7.20 -0.01 35.65
N LYS A 432 8.49 -0.06 35.96
CA LYS A 432 9.44 1.02 35.64
C LYS A 432 9.71 1.03 34.13
N ARG A 433 9.26 2.10 33.45
CA ARG A 433 9.53 2.29 32.02
C ARG A 433 11.03 2.58 31.81
N LEU A 434 11.67 1.86 30.87
CA LEU A 434 13.07 2.02 30.49
C LEU A 434 13.21 2.73 29.14
N ILE A 435 12.30 2.42 28.19
CA ILE A 435 12.17 3.04 26.86
C ILE A 435 10.70 3.29 26.57
#